data_d8ed1e165040900e16a67e1ee697bd7e
#
_entry.id   d8ed1e165040900e16a67e1ee697bd7e
#
_cell.length_a   1.000
_cell.length_b   1.000
_cell.length_c   1.000
_cell.angle_alpha   90.00
_cell.angle_beta   90.00
_cell.angle_gamma   90.00
#
_symmetry.space_group_name_H-M   'P 1'
#
loop_
_entity.id
_entity.type
_entity.pdbx_description
1 polymer ?
#
loop_
_entity_poly.entity_id
_entity_poly.type
_entity_poly.pdbx_seq_one_letter_code
_entity_poly.pdbx_strand_id
1 'polypeptide(L)'
;MRLILFALFIFVTSCNTDSQIIINKDEIVPLSIANNFTMTYTDSTITRSYVSGKTHYDFSNTELNYSEFFEDVELIIYDDDKTSIIKSDYAIIYNSLRFIEFNGNVEITTTNEESLTASQLFYDTENEWLFTEEKFQYSDKTNKINANRLDSNRDFTDLVTGNLTGSINVSD
;
A
#
# COMPACT_ATOMS: atom_id res chain seq x y z
N MET A 1 28.23 73.85 9.05
CA MET A 1 28.01 72.72 9.97
C MET A 1 26.54 72.17 10.01
N ARG A 2 25.59 72.86 9.38
CA ARG A 2 24.15 72.41 9.32
C ARG A 2 23.82 71.57 8.09
N LEU A 3 24.61 71.64 7.01
CA LEU A 3 24.36 70.85 5.77
C LEU A 3 24.88 69.42 5.81
N ILE A 4 25.87 69.13 6.68
CA ILE A 4 26.44 67.75 6.81
C ILE A 4 25.54 66.83 7.61
N LEU A 5 24.71 67.39 8.47
CA LEU A 5 23.76 66.61 9.30
C LEU A 5 22.57 66.09 8.51
N PHE A 6 22.27 66.69 7.34
CA PHE A 6 21.13 66.26 6.50
C PHE A 6 21.50 65.14 5.51
N ALA A 7 22.79 64.98 5.23
CA ALA A 7 23.27 63.92 4.33
C ALA A 7 23.40 62.56 5.01
N LEU A 8 23.35 62.50 6.35
CA LEU A 8 23.51 61.25 7.10
C LEU A 8 22.19 60.54 7.36
N PHE A 9 21.03 61.13 7.02
CA PHE A 9 19.72 60.56 7.31
C PHE A 9 19.10 59.77 6.16
N ILE A 10 19.77 59.63 5.01
CA ILE A 10 19.23 59.01 3.79
C ILE A 10 19.66 57.52 3.64
N PHE A 11 20.50 56.99 4.54
CA PHE A 11 21.05 55.64 4.40
C PHE A 11 20.35 54.52 5.21
N VAL A 12 19.16 54.78 5.79
CA VAL A 12 18.43 53.75 6.56
C VAL A 12 17.11 53.31 5.94
N THR A 13 17.02 53.33 4.60
CA THR A 13 15.94 52.56 3.95
C THR A 13 16.50 51.23 3.54
N SER A 14 16.78 50.38 4.54
CA SER A 14 17.03 48.94 4.33
C SER A 14 15.78 48.34 3.73
N CYS A 15 15.86 47.93 2.48
CA CYS A 15 14.88 47.08 1.81
C CYS A 15 14.72 45.80 2.60
N ASN A 16 13.63 45.65 3.34
CA ASN A 16 13.13 44.33 3.73
C ASN A 16 12.58 43.68 2.46
N THR A 17 13.42 42.97 1.75
CA THR A 17 12.93 41.99 0.77
C THR A 17 12.52 40.75 1.55
N ASP A 18 11.27 40.71 1.94
CA ASP A 18 10.62 39.46 2.30
C ASP A 18 10.70 38.53 1.08
N SER A 19 11.76 37.78 1.00
CA SER A 19 11.81 36.61 0.10
C SER A 19 10.82 35.64 0.64
N GLN A 20 9.56 35.74 0.24
CA GLN A 20 8.63 34.64 0.34
C GLN A 20 9.24 33.53 -0.53
N ILE A 21 9.88 32.57 0.13
CA ILE A 21 10.17 31.29 -0.47
C ILE A 21 8.79 30.68 -0.73
N ILE A 22 8.25 30.92 -1.93
CA ILE A 22 7.15 30.13 -2.47
C ILE A 22 7.78 28.74 -2.65
N ILE A 23 7.67 27.91 -1.62
CA ILE A 23 7.79 26.49 -1.80
C ILE A 23 6.60 26.14 -2.67
N ASN A 24 6.78 26.15 -3.98
CA ASN A 24 5.92 25.39 -4.88
C ASN A 24 6.10 23.94 -4.40
N LYS A 25 5.23 23.52 -3.50
CA LYS A 25 5.01 22.11 -3.24
C LYS A 25 4.48 21.62 -4.59
N ASP A 26 5.34 21.02 -5.39
CA ASP A 26 4.93 20.37 -6.63
C ASP A 26 3.79 19.44 -6.23
N GLU A 27 2.58 19.82 -6.53
CA GLU A 27 1.40 19.03 -6.21
C GLU A 27 1.50 17.78 -7.10
N ILE A 28 1.77 16.63 -6.47
CA ILE A 28 1.83 15.36 -7.18
C ILE A 28 0.43 15.09 -7.70
N VAL A 29 0.25 15.19 -9.01
CA VAL A 29 -1.02 14.90 -9.68
C VAL A 29 -0.91 13.57 -10.42
N PRO A 30 -1.95 12.74 -10.40
CA PRO A 30 -1.93 11.49 -11.14
C PRO A 30 -1.89 11.74 -12.65
N LEU A 31 -1.19 10.87 -13.37
CA LEU A 31 -1.15 10.84 -14.83
C LEU A 31 -2.53 10.53 -15.41
N SER A 32 -3.26 9.63 -14.76
CA SER A 32 -4.63 9.28 -15.14
C SER A 32 -5.46 8.87 -13.93
N ILE A 33 -6.78 8.96 -14.07
CA ILE A 33 -7.77 8.51 -13.10
C ILE A 33 -8.77 7.63 -13.84
N ALA A 34 -9.03 6.44 -13.32
CA ALA A 34 -10.05 5.54 -13.82
C ALA A 34 -11.10 5.25 -12.75
N ASN A 35 -12.38 5.16 -13.14
CA ASN A 35 -13.48 4.81 -12.24
C ASN A 35 -14.08 3.47 -12.66
N ASN A 36 -14.46 2.64 -11.66
CA ASN A 36 -14.98 1.29 -11.85
C ASN A 36 -14.06 0.49 -12.78
N PHE A 37 -12.81 0.39 -12.38
CA PHE A 37 -11.74 -0.18 -13.19
C PHE A 37 -11.60 -1.68 -12.97
N THR A 38 -10.98 -2.29 -13.96
CA THR A 38 -10.55 -3.67 -13.97
C THR A 38 -9.22 -3.74 -14.73
N MET A 39 -8.22 -4.34 -14.11
CA MET A 39 -6.91 -4.57 -14.70
C MET A 39 -6.56 -6.05 -14.62
N THR A 40 -5.99 -6.59 -15.70
CA THR A 40 -5.58 -7.99 -15.76
C THR A 40 -4.08 -8.05 -16.07
N TYR A 41 -3.35 -8.78 -15.25
CA TYR A 41 -1.96 -9.11 -15.50
C TYR A 41 -1.85 -10.50 -16.13
N THR A 42 -1.17 -10.59 -17.25
CA THR A 42 -0.93 -11.85 -17.97
C THR A 42 0.56 -12.08 -18.17
N ASP A 43 0.98 -13.32 -17.98
CA ASP A 43 2.31 -13.78 -18.34
C ASP A 43 2.19 -14.87 -19.43
N SER A 44 2.84 -14.63 -20.57
CA SER A 44 2.89 -15.60 -21.69
C SER A 44 1.51 -16.16 -22.08
N THR A 45 0.47 -15.29 -22.14
CA THR A 45 -0.93 -15.62 -22.45
C THR A 45 -1.76 -16.21 -21.31
N ILE A 46 -1.16 -16.47 -20.15
CA ILE A 46 -1.87 -16.97 -18.97
C ILE A 46 -2.19 -15.79 -18.06
N THR A 47 -3.44 -15.66 -17.63
CA THR A 47 -3.83 -14.66 -16.64
C THR A 47 -3.24 -15.07 -15.29
N ARG A 48 -2.43 -14.20 -14.68
CA ARG A 48 -1.80 -14.41 -13.39
C ARG A 48 -2.51 -13.68 -12.26
N SER A 49 -3.01 -12.50 -12.55
CA SER A 49 -3.78 -11.76 -11.55
C SER A 49 -4.80 -10.81 -12.18
N TYR A 50 -5.73 -10.40 -11.35
CA TYR A 50 -6.81 -9.50 -11.70
C TYR A 50 -7.01 -8.54 -10.54
N VAL A 51 -7.02 -7.23 -10.79
CA VAL A 51 -7.30 -6.21 -9.80
C VAL A 51 -8.49 -5.35 -10.23
N SER A 52 -9.38 -5.06 -9.29
CA SER A 52 -10.54 -4.20 -9.51
C SER A 52 -10.81 -3.29 -8.31
N GLY A 53 -11.60 -2.26 -8.52
CA GLY A 53 -12.03 -1.32 -7.49
C GLY A 53 -12.82 -0.17 -8.08
N LYS A 54 -13.25 0.78 -7.23
CA LYS A 54 -14.04 1.92 -7.69
C LYS A 54 -13.19 3.01 -8.33
N THR A 55 -12.02 3.31 -7.76
CA THR A 55 -11.18 4.41 -8.28
C THR A 55 -9.71 3.98 -8.30
N HIS A 56 -9.04 4.27 -9.40
CA HIS A 56 -7.61 4.05 -9.61
C HIS A 56 -6.95 5.37 -10.00
N TYR A 57 -5.88 5.74 -9.31
CA TYR A 57 -5.00 6.85 -9.62
C TYR A 57 -3.64 6.31 -10.06
N ASP A 58 -3.23 6.71 -11.25
CA ASP A 58 -1.93 6.32 -11.82
C ASP A 58 -0.89 7.43 -11.58
N PHE A 59 0.14 7.14 -10.81
CA PHE A 59 1.29 7.99 -10.55
C PHE A 59 2.58 7.44 -11.19
N SER A 60 2.47 6.77 -12.33
CA SER A 60 3.63 6.26 -13.08
C SER A 60 4.56 7.36 -13.60
N ASN A 61 4.12 8.63 -13.60
CA ASN A 61 4.91 9.81 -13.91
C ASN A 61 5.78 10.32 -12.75
N THR A 62 5.75 9.68 -11.60
CA THR A 62 6.57 10.01 -10.44
C THR A 62 7.84 9.16 -10.37
N GLU A 63 8.84 9.59 -9.60
CA GLU A 63 10.08 8.83 -9.40
C GLU A 63 9.81 7.45 -8.78
N LEU A 64 8.85 7.36 -7.87
CA LEU A 64 8.49 6.11 -7.20
C LEU A 64 7.69 5.17 -8.08
N ASN A 65 7.01 5.67 -9.12
CA ASN A 65 6.16 4.90 -10.04
C ASN A 65 5.20 3.96 -9.28
N TYR A 66 4.06 4.49 -8.87
CA TYR A 66 3.07 3.75 -8.10
C TYR A 66 1.65 4.00 -8.61
N SER A 67 0.74 3.18 -8.17
CA SER A 67 -0.70 3.31 -8.41
C SER A 67 -1.46 3.19 -7.09
N GLU A 68 -2.50 4.00 -6.91
CA GLU A 68 -3.40 3.97 -5.77
C GLU A 68 -4.78 3.49 -6.19
N PHE A 69 -5.38 2.66 -5.34
CA PHE A 69 -6.68 2.05 -5.56
C PHE A 69 -7.57 2.32 -4.36
N PHE A 70 -8.78 2.81 -4.61
CA PHE A 70 -9.71 3.22 -3.56
C PHE A 70 -11.03 2.50 -3.70
N GLU A 71 -11.62 2.16 -2.57
CA GLU A 71 -12.93 1.57 -2.37
C GLU A 71 -13.15 0.23 -3.11
N ASP A 72 -13.53 -0.76 -2.34
CA ASP A 72 -13.86 -2.11 -2.83
C ASP A 72 -12.71 -2.73 -3.66
N VAL A 73 -11.46 -2.54 -3.20
CA VAL A 73 -10.29 -3.10 -3.88
C VAL A 73 -10.30 -4.61 -3.74
N GLU A 74 -10.20 -5.30 -4.86
CA GLU A 74 -10.07 -6.75 -4.90
C GLU A 74 -8.91 -7.15 -5.82
N LEU A 75 -7.96 -7.92 -5.29
CA LEU A 75 -6.88 -8.55 -6.05
C LEU A 75 -7.09 -10.07 -6.02
N ILE A 76 -7.23 -10.67 -7.19
CA ILE A 76 -7.29 -12.13 -7.37
C ILE A 76 -5.97 -12.58 -7.97
N ILE A 77 -5.33 -13.57 -7.35
CA ILE A 77 -4.07 -14.17 -7.81
C ILE A 77 -4.35 -15.62 -8.18
N TYR A 78 -3.97 -16.00 -9.39
CA TYR A 78 -4.09 -17.35 -9.91
C TYR A 78 -2.73 -18.04 -9.90
N ASP A 79 -2.67 -19.25 -9.35
CA ASP A 79 -1.48 -20.08 -9.32
C ASP A 79 -1.87 -21.54 -9.56
N ASP A 80 -1.82 -21.96 -10.81
CA ASP A 80 -2.29 -23.24 -11.30
C ASP A 80 -3.73 -23.55 -10.81
N ASP A 81 -3.89 -24.51 -9.89
CA ASP A 81 -5.20 -24.89 -9.34
C ASP A 81 -5.62 -24.08 -8.10
N LYS A 82 -4.79 -23.14 -7.66
CA LYS A 82 -5.05 -22.33 -6.47
C LYS A 82 -5.45 -20.90 -6.85
N THR A 83 -6.29 -20.32 -6.02
CA THR A 83 -6.69 -18.93 -6.13
C THR A 83 -6.62 -18.29 -4.75
N SER A 84 -5.99 -17.13 -4.68
CA SER A 84 -6.01 -16.28 -3.49
C SER A 84 -6.73 -14.97 -3.83
N ILE A 85 -7.65 -14.56 -2.98
CA ILE A 85 -8.40 -13.31 -3.13
C ILE A 85 -8.05 -12.41 -1.96
N ILE A 86 -7.58 -11.19 -2.26
CA ILE A 86 -7.27 -10.16 -1.26
C ILE A 86 -8.22 -9.00 -1.47
N LYS A 87 -8.92 -8.59 -0.42
CA LYS A 87 -9.82 -7.43 -0.42
C LYS A 87 -9.33 -6.40 0.58
N SER A 88 -9.58 -5.11 0.28
CA SER A 88 -9.28 -4.00 1.19
C SER A 88 -10.08 -2.76 0.81
N ASP A 89 -10.11 -1.77 1.71
CA ASP A 89 -10.70 -0.46 1.40
C ASP A 89 -9.79 0.37 0.49
N TYR A 90 -8.46 0.17 0.60
CA TYR A 90 -7.43 0.91 -0.11
C TYR A 90 -6.21 0.05 -0.39
N ALA A 91 -5.55 0.26 -1.52
CA ALA A 91 -4.27 -0.36 -1.82
C ALA A 91 -3.34 0.57 -2.59
N ILE A 92 -2.03 0.35 -2.45
CA ILE A 92 -0.98 0.97 -3.25
C ILE A 92 -0.16 -0.14 -3.89
N ILE A 93 0.03 -0.06 -5.20
CA ILE A 93 0.97 -0.91 -5.94
C ILE A 93 2.20 -0.07 -6.28
N TYR A 94 3.34 -0.41 -5.71
CA TYR A 94 4.65 0.16 -6.02
C TYR A 94 5.29 -0.65 -7.15
N ASN A 95 5.07 -0.21 -8.40
CA ASN A 95 5.47 -0.97 -9.58
C ASN A 95 6.97 -1.24 -9.66
N SER A 96 7.81 -0.26 -9.30
CA SER A 96 9.27 -0.41 -9.32
C SER A 96 9.82 -1.30 -8.21
N LEU A 97 9.07 -1.44 -7.10
CA LEU A 97 9.47 -2.23 -5.94
C LEU A 97 8.86 -3.62 -5.92
N ARG A 98 7.92 -3.92 -6.84
CA ARG A 98 7.14 -5.19 -6.84
C ARG A 98 6.46 -5.46 -5.52
N PHE A 99 5.85 -4.43 -4.96
CA PHE A 99 5.33 -4.42 -3.62
C PHE A 99 3.91 -3.85 -3.61
N ILE A 100 3.03 -4.47 -2.84
CA ILE A 100 1.65 -4.01 -2.67
C ILE A 100 1.38 -3.80 -1.18
N GLU A 101 0.79 -2.68 -0.86
CA GLU A 101 0.29 -2.35 0.48
C GLU A 101 -1.23 -2.33 0.44
N PHE A 102 -1.89 -3.07 1.33
CA PHE A 102 -3.33 -3.08 1.53
C PHE A 102 -3.68 -2.46 2.87
N ASN A 103 -4.67 -1.60 2.91
CA ASN A 103 -5.11 -0.89 4.11
C ASN A 103 -6.63 -0.88 4.23
N GLY A 104 -7.10 -1.01 5.47
CA GLY A 104 -8.51 -0.98 5.85
C GLY A 104 -9.23 -2.28 5.49
N ASN A 105 -9.81 -2.94 6.50
CA ASN A 105 -10.63 -4.15 6.36
C ASN A 105 -10.00 -5.20 5.43
N VAL A 106 -8.70 -5.41 5.57
CA VAL A 106 -7.98 -6.38 4.72
C VAL A 106 -8.47 -7.78 5.02
N GLU A 107 -8.85 -8.51 3.98
CA GLU A 107 -9.28 -9.90 4.05
C GLU A 107 -8.59 -10.70 2.94
N ILE A 108 -7.96 -11.81 3.30
CA ILE A 108 -7.48 -12.83 2.34
C ILE A 108 -8.34 -14.06 2.47
N THR A 109 -8.69 -14.67 1.34
CA THR A 109 -9.29 -15.99 1.28
C THR A 109 -8.60 -16.84 0.22
N THR A 110 -8.40 -18.11 0.50
CA THR A 110 -7.76 -19.07 -0.41
C THR A 110 -8.71 -20.20 -0.82
N THR A 111 -8.37 -20.88 -1.90
CA THR A 111 -9.11 -22.09 -2.34
C THR A 111 -9.15 -23.19 -1.25
N ASN A 112 -8.18 -23.22 -0.36
CA ASN A 112 -8.10 -24.21 0.73
C ASN A 112 -9.01 -23.89 1.93
N GLU A 113 -9.85 -22.86 1.84
CA GLU A 113 -10.71 -22.35 2.92
C GLU A 113 -9.91 -21.71 4.07
N GLU A 114 -8.73 -21.20 3.76
CA GLU A 114 -7.95 -20.38 4.68
C GLU A 114 -8.42 -18.94 4.58
N SER A 115 -8.44 -18.25 5.70
CA SER A 115 -8.75 -16.81 5.72
C SER A 115 -7.85 -16.06 6.69
N LEU A 116 -7.51 -14.83 6.33
CA LEU A 116 -6.77 -13.90 7.17
C LEU A 116 -7.45 -12.54 7.14
N THR A 117 -7.60 -11.90 8.28
CA THR A 117 -8.08 -10.51 8.38
C THR A 117 -7.10 -9.66 9.15
N ALA A 118 -6.85 -8.43 8.68
CA ALA A 118 -5.97 -7.45 9.30
C ALA A 118 -6.40 -6.02 8.99
N SER A 119 -5.86 -5.04 9.67
CA SER A 119 -6.05 -3.61 9.32
C SER A 119 -5.11 -3.15 8.21
N GLN A 120 -3.95 -3.79 8.08
CA GLN A 120 -2.93 -3.53 7.07
C GLN A 120 -2.22 -4.84 6.71
N LEU A 121 -1.82 -4.97 5.46
CA LEU A 121 -1.04 -6.10 4.97
C LEU A 121 -0.13 -5.64 3.84
N PHE A 122 1.05 -6.20 3.79
CA PHE A 122 2.02 -6.03 2.73
C PHE A 122 2.22 -7.32 1.95
N TYR A 123 2.34 -7.20 0.63
CA TYR A 123 2.61 -8.33 -0.25
C TYR A 123 3.80 -8.04 -1.15
N ASP A 124 4.88 -8.78 -0.97
CA ASP A 124 6.01 -8.85 -1.88
C ASP A 124 5.65 -9.79 -3.03
N THR A 125 5.43 -9.23 -4.21
CA THR A 125 4.97 -10.00 -5.38
C THR A 125 6.09 -10.82 -6.02
N GLU A 126 7.36 -10.50 -5.75
CA GLU A 126 8.51 -11.23 -6.28
C GLU A 126 8.79 -12.51 -5.49
N ASN A 127 8.71 -12.41 -4.15
CA ASN A 127 8.95 -13.52 -3.25
C ASN A 127 7.67 -14.25 -2.83
N GLU A 128 6.49 -13.77 -3.28
CA GLU A 128 5.17 -14.27 -2.89
C GLU A 128 4.98 -14.30 -1.37
N TRP A 129 5.41 -13.23 -0.70
CA TRP A 129 5.50 -13.14 0.74
C TRP A 129 4.56 -12.10 1.31
N LEU A 130 3.80 -12.47 2.35
CA LEU A 130 2.85 -11.64 3.07
C LEU A 130 3.41 -11.27 4.43
N PHE A 131 3.29 -10.01 4.83
CA PHE A 131 3.67 -9.61 6.18
C PHE A 131 2.86 -8.43 6.70
N THR A 132 2.74 -8.35 8.02
CA THR A 132 2.19 -7.20 8.75
C THR A 132 2.75 -7.14 10.16
N GLU A 133 2.92 -5.94 10.70
CA GLU A 133 3.21 -5.72 12.13
C GLU A 133 1.93 -5.54 12.96
N GLU A 134 0.78 -5.44 12.30
CA GLU A 134 -0.50 -5.22 12.93
C GLU A 134 -1.10 -6.52 13.51
N LYS A 135 -2.17 -6.35 14.29
CA LYS A 135 -2.96 -7.48 14.75
C LYS A 135 -3.71 -8.12 13.58
N PHE A 136 -3.69 -9.44 13.55
CA PHE A 136 -4.43 -10.20 12.56
C PHE A 136 -5.18 -11.37 13.19
N GLN A 137 -6.15 -11.88 12.45
CA GLN A 137 -6.81 -13.14 12.72
C GLN A 137 -6.63 -14.03 11.51
N TYR A 138 -6.16 -15.27 11.75
CA TYR A 138 -6.07 -16.32 10.73
C TYR A 138 -6.98 -17.47 11.14
N SER A 139 -7.62 -18.09 10.16
CA SER A 139 -8.34 -19.35 10.37
C SER A 139 -8.23 -20.24 9.14
N ASP A 140 -8.14 -21.52 9.42
CA ASP A 140 -8.31 -22.62 8.48
C ASP A 140 -9.44 -23.55 8.97
N LYS A 141 -9.60 -24.72 8.34
CA LYS A 141 -10.62 -25.72 8.71
C LYS A 141 -10.57 -26.17 10.18
N THR A 142 -9.41 -26.09 10.81
CA THR A 142 -9.13 -26.69 12.11
C THR A 142 -8.62 -25.68 13.14
N ASN A 143 -7.99 -24.62 12.68
CA ASN A 143 -7.27 -23.69 13.54
C ASN A 143 -7.90 -22.29 13.50
N LYS A 144 -7.81 -21.57 14.61
CA LYS A 144 -8.12 -20.16 14.69
C LYS A 144 -7.06 -19.45 15.55
N ILE A 145 -6.35 -18.53 14.93
CA ILE A 145 -5.21 -17.82 15.51
C ILE A 145 -5.51 -16.33 15.53
N ASN A 146 -5.24 -15.68 16.66
CA ASN A 146 -5.16 -14.23 16.77
C ASN A 146 -3.74 -13.91 17.23
N ALA A 147 -3.05 -13.06 16.50
CA ALA A 147 -1.68 -12.67 16.82
C ALA A 147 -1.42 -11.24 16.38
N ASN A 148 -0.27 -10.73 16.74
CA ASN A 148 0.33 -9.55 16.14
C ASN A 148 1.56 -10.00 15.36
N ARG A 149 1.89 -9.27 14.31
CA ARG A 149 2.98 -9.59 13.40
C ARG A 149 2.80 -10.93 12.69
N LEU A 150 2.69 -10.85 11.41
CA LEU A 150 2.68 -11.97 10.48
C LEU A 150 3.90 -11.87 9.57
N ASP A 151 4.54 -13.01 9.35
CA ASP A 151 5.48 -13.27 8.27
C ASP A 151 5.09 -14.62 7.65
N SER A 152 4.64 -14.66 6.40
CA SER A 152 4.14 -15.89 5.79
C SER A 152 4.31 -15.89 4.28
N ASN A 153 4.49 -17.07 3.71
CA ASN A 153 4.26 -17.22 2.29
C ASN A 153 2.76 -17.10 1.95
N ARG A 154 2.44 -16.84 0.70
CA ARG A 154 1.06 -16.62 0.23
C ARG A 154 0.10 -17.76 0.56
N ASP A 155 0.60 -18.99 0.60
CA ASP A 155 -0.18 -20.22 0.84
C ASP A 155 -0.28 -20.59 2.33
N PHE A 156 0.21 -19.75 3.25
CA PHE A 156 0.22 -19.96 4.70
C PHE A 156 0.87 -21.27 5.17
N THR A 157 1.65 -21.94 4.32
CA THR A 157 2.38 -23.18 4.67
C THR A 157 3.63 -22.92 5.50
N ASP A 158 4.17 -21.69 5.40
CA ASP A 158 5.26 -21.18 6.23
C ASP A 158 4.78 -19.91 6.91
N LEU A 159 4.38 -20.00 8.17
CA LEU A 159 3.75 -18.94 8.92
C LEU A 159 4.47 -18.71 10.24
N VAL A 160 5.02 -17.49 10.40
CA VAL A 160 5.65 -17.03 11.64
C VAL A 160 4.83 -15.88 12.22
N THR A 161 4.60 -15.90 13.53
CA THR A 161 3.84 -14.87 14.22
C THR A 161 4.58 -14.32 15.44
N GLY A 162 4.15 -13.16 15.92
CA GLY A 162 4.53 -12.64 17.24
C GLY A 162 3.71 -13.31 18.35
N ASN A 163 3.20 -12.52 19.29
CA ASN A 163 2.39 -13.05 20.41
C ASN A 163 1.09 -13.65 19.88
N LEU A 164 0.91 -14.93 20.13
CA LEU A 164 -0.19 -15.73 19.63
C LEU A 164 -1.20 -16.03 20.74
N THR A 165 -2.48 -15.90 20.42
CA THR A 165 -3.62 -16.37 21.22
C THR A 165 -4.62 -17.07 20.30
N GLY A 166 -5.31 -18.11 20.78
CA GLY A 166 -6.29 -18.82 19.96
C GLY A 166 -6.30 -20.32 20.24
N SER A 167 -6.84 -21.09 19.30
CA SER A 167 -6.91 -22.54 19.37
C SER A 167 -6.17 -23.15 18.16
N ILE A 168 -5.34 -24.11 18.43
CA ILE A 168 -4.63 -24.91 17.42
C ILE A 168 -4.98 -26.38 17.70
N ASN A 169 -5.51 -27.07 16.70
CA ASN A 169 -5.74 -28.50 16.79
C ASN A 169 -4.50 -29.22 16.27
N VAL A 170 -3.87 -29.99 17.15
CA VAL A 170 -2.73 -30.85 16.78
C VAL A 170 -3.29 -32.23 16.54
N SER A 171 -3.22 -32.72 15.31
CA SER A 171 -3.48 -34.13 15.00
C SER A 171 -2.17 -34.95 15.18
N ASP A 172 -2.21 -35.97 16.01
CA ASP A 172 -1.11 -36.93 16.15
C ASP A 172 -0.97 -37.81 14.89
#